data_a6f62cc2f05903b00a1e23ad06617d4e
#
_entry.id   a6f62cc2f05903b00a1e23ad06617d4e
#
_cell.length_a   1.000
_cell.length_b   1.000
_cell.length_c   1.000
_cell.angle_alpha   90.00
_cell.angle_beta   90.00
_cell.angle_gamma   90.00
#
_symmetry.space_group_name_H-M   'P 1'
#
loop_
_entity.id
_entity.type
_entity.pdbx_description
1 polymer ?
#
loop_
_entity_poly.entity_id
_entity_poly.type
_entity_poly.pdbx_seq_one_letter_code
_entity_poly.pdbx_strand_id
1 'polypeptide(L)'
;VYLGEEGRRADELAYQGYPITPGIDFNIITAAAALPAILALLPGAEPLRFSVPAPKGLPGGYPVVISDGSVELDLPDNADLLEAVDLQWQLARNDGVEKVTEEGTVLFTDKAKQAVKSIDPHLCEPLIFDKWLPRWLLLMSYMNWKA
;
A
#
# COMPACT_ATOMS: atom_id res chain seq x y z
N VAL A 1 -2.49 -13.69 5.51
CA VAL A 1 -2.91 -14.12 4.16
C VAL A 1 -3.73 -15.38 4.28
N TYR A 2 -4.85 -15.45 3.55
CA TYR A 2 -5.74 -16.62 3.53
C TYR A 2 -5.86 -17.11 2.09
N LEU A 3 -5.88 -18.44 1.90
CA LEU A 3 -6.01 -19.06 0.60
C LEU A 3 -7.23 -20.00 0.58
N GLY A 4 -7.96 -19.96 -0.53
CA GLY A 4 -9.11 -20.82 -0.80
C GLY A 4 -10.35 -20.48 0.00
N GLU A 5 -11.46 -21.13 -0.32
CA GLU A 5 -12.78 -20.96 0.30
C GLU A 5 -12.78 -21.33 1.80
N GLU A 6 -11.89 -22.21 2.22
CA GLU A 6 -11.76 -22.65 3.61
C GLU A 6 -10.94 -21.70 4.51
N GLY A 7 -10.45 -20.58 3.96
CA GLY A 7 -9.69 -19.59 4.72
C GLY A 7 -8.39 -20.13 5.34
N ARG A 8 -7.65 -20.99 4.65
CA ARG A 8 -6.35 -21.51 5.11
C ARG A 8 -5.37 -20.36 5.32
N ARG A 9 -4.79 -20.27 6.51
CA ARG A 9 -3.67 -19.33 6.73
C ARG A 9 -2.49 -19.74 5.87
N ALA A 10 -2.00 -18.78 5.09
CA ALA A 10 -0.86 -18.93 4.20
C ALA A 10 0.29 -18.00 4.57
N ASP A 11 0.36 -17.59 5.84
CA ASP A 11 1.40 -16.70 6.32
C ASP A 11 2.80 -17.31 6.11
N GLU A 12 2.94 -18.62 6.33
CA GLU A 12 4.20 -19.32 6.08
C GLU A 12 4.64 -19.21 4.62
N LEU A 13 3.72 -19.33 3.66
CA LEU A 13 4.02 -19.16 2.24
C LEU A 13 4.47 -17.72 1.93
N ALA A 14 3.86 -16.73 2.58
CA ALA A 14 4.25 -15.34 2.42
C ALA A 14 5.63 -15.05 3.02
N TYR A 15 5.95 -15.65 4.18
CA TYR A 15 7.22 -15.42 4.88
C TYR A 15 8.38 -16.29 4.38
N GLN A 16 8.12 -17.52 3.93
CA GLN A 16 9.17 -18.39 3.39
C GLN A 16 9.63 -17.97 1.99
N GLY A 17 8.94 -17.02 1.41
CA GLY A 17 9.19 -16.51 0.08
C GLY A 17 8.79 -17.55 -0.98
N TYR A 18 7.91 -17.18 -1.86
CA TYR A 18 7.79 -17.89 -3.12
C TYR A 18 9.16 -17.80 -3.79
N PRO A 19 9.76 -18.90 -4.28
CA PRO A 19 11.03 -18.83 -4.99
C PRO A 19 10.85 -17.99 -6.25
N ILE A 20 11.10 -16.68 -6.10
CA ILE A 20 11.10 -15.76 -7.23
C ILE A 20 12.38 -16.06 -7.97
N THR A 21 12.24 -16.54 -9.18
CA THR A 21 13.38 -16.84 -10.04
C THR A 21 14.17 -15.55 -10.24
N PRO A 22 15.48 -15.53 -9.96
CA PRO A 22 16.30 -14.36 -10.25
C PRO A 22 16.14 -13.96 -11.74
N GLY A 23 15.89 -12.67 -11.99
CA GLY A 23 15.67 -12.15 -13.33
C GLY A 23 14.22 -12.01 -13.78
N ILE A 24 13.23 -12.32 -12.94
CA ILE A 24 11.85 -11.93 -13.23
C ILE A 24 11.75 -10.40 -13.15
N ASP A 25 11.24 -9.82 -14.22
CA ASP A 25 10.91 -8.39 -14.24
C ASP A 25 9.64 -8.14 -13.44
N PHE A 26 9.80 -7.66 -12.20
CA PHE A 26 8.69 -7.31 -11.32
C PHE A 26 7.75 -6.27 -11.92
N ASN A 27 8.23 -5.42 -12.82
CA ASN A 27 7.40 -4.43 -13.49
C ASN A 27 6.37 -5.09 -14.39
N ILE A 28 6.73 -6.21 -15.06
CA ILE A 28 5.79 -6.99 -15.88
C ILE A 28 4.70 -7.60 -14.99
N ILE A 29 5.08 -8.17 -13.84
CA ILE A 29 4.12 -8.77 -12.90
C ILE A 29 3.18 -7.70 -12.35
N THR A 30 3.72 -6.54 -11.94
CA THR A 30 2.92 -5.42 -11.44
C THR A 30 1.97 -4.87 -12.51
N ALA A 31 2.45 -4.70 -13.74
CA ALA A 31 1.62 -4.26 -14.84
C ALA A 31 0.52 -5.27 -15.19
N ALA A 32 0.86 -6.56 -15.22
CA ALA A 32 -0.11 -7.64 -15.47
C ALA A 32 -1.18 -7.72 -14.36
N ALA A 33 -0.80 -7.46 -13.10
CA ALA A 33 -1.74 -7.41 -11.99
C ALA A 33 -2.66 -6.17 -12.05
N ALA A 34 -2.17 -5.01 -12.49
CA ALA A 34 -2.95 -3.79 -12.58
C ALA A 34 -3.92 -3.78 -13.79
N LEU A 35 -3.56 -4.42 -14.90
CA LEU A 35 -4.31 -4.37 -16.16
C LEU A 35 -5.78 -4.83 -16.02
N PRO A 36 -6.13 -5.93 -15.36
CA PRO A 36 -7.53 -6.34 -15.18
C PRO A 36 -8.36 -5.27 -14.46
N ALA A 37 -7.80 -4.63 -13.42
CA ALA A 37 -8.49 -3.58 -12.68
C ALA A 37 -8.76 -2.34 -13.56
N ILE A 38 -7.79 -1.96 -14.40
CA ILE A 38 -7.95 -0.85 -15.35
C ILE A 38 -9.02 -1.19 -16.40
N LEU A 39 -9.02 -2.40 -16.94
CA LEU A 39 -10.00 -2.83 -17.94
C LEU A 39 -11.41 -2.90 -17.36
N ALA A 40 -11.58 -3.29 -16.11
CA ALA A 40 -12.87 -3.34 -15.42
C ALA A 40 -13.50 -1.94 -15.19
N LEU A 41 -12.71 -0.87 -15.27
CA LEU A 41 -13.23 0.50 -15.23
C LEU A 41 -13.85 0.96 -16.54
N LEU A 42 -13.67 0.22 -17.64
CA LEU A 42 -14.26 0.59 -18.93
C LEU A 42 -15.77 0.33 -18.95
N PRO A 43 -16.57 1.19 -19.62
CA PRO A 43 -18.00 0.99 -19.76
C PRO A 43 -18.32 -0.38 -20.41
N GLY A 44 -19.26 -1.11 -19.81
CA GLY A 44 -19.69 -2.42 -20.29
C GLY A 44 -18.69 -3.57 -20.03
N ALA A 45 -17.64 -3.33 -19.27
CA ALA A 45 -16.78 -4.41 -18.82
C ALA A 45 -17.49 -5.27 -17.76
N GLU A 46 -17.15 -6.57 -17.72
CA GLU A 46 -17.64 -7.46 -16.66
C GLU A 46 -17.11 -6.99 -15.29
N PRO A 47 -17.97 -7.03 -14.25
CA PRO A 47 -17.55 -6.68 -12.90
C PRO A 47 -16.37 -7.53 -12.43
N LEU A 48 -15.36 -6.89 -11.84
CA LEU A 48 -14.16 -7.55 -11.33
C LEU A 48 -14.08 -7.38 -9.81
N ARG A 49 -13.98 -8.50 -9.08
CA ARG A 49 -13.54 -8.49 -7.67
C ARG A 49 -12.04 -8.44 -7.61
N PHE A 50 -11.52 -7.44 -6.89
CA PHE A 50 -10.09 -7.19 -6.83
C PHE A 50 -9.71 -6.59 -5.48
N SER A 51 -8.41 -6.51 -5.17
CA SER A 51 -7.92 -5.76 -4.00
C SER A 51 -7.15 -4.55 -4.49
N VAL A 52 -7.53 -3.37 -4.02
CA VAL A 52 -6.88 -2.12 -4.41
C VAL A 52 -6.38 -1.34 -3.20
N PRO A 53 -5.30 -0.56 -3.34
CA PRO A 53 -4.84 0.32 -2.30
C PRO A 53 -5.75 1.56 -2.19
N ALA A 54 -5.97 2.02 -0.99
CA ALA A 54 -6.63 3.29 -0.66
C ALA A 54 -7.95 3.58 -1.41
N PRO A 55 -8.91 2.61 -1.54
CA PRO A 55 -10.15 2.89 -2.22
C PRO A 55 -10.91 4.01 -1.51
N LYS A 56 -11.41 4.99 -2.28
CA LYS A 56 -12.14 6.16 -1.74
C LYS A 56 -11.39 6.93 -0.65
N GLY A 57 -10.04 6.90 -0.66
CA GLY A 57 -9.22 7.60 0.33
C GLY A 57 -9.06 6.89 1.67
N LEU A 58 -9.51 5.64 1.80
CA LEU A 58 -9.30 4.84 3.00
C LEU A 58 -7.82 4.46 3.17
N PRO A 59 -7.32 4.29 4.40
CA PRO A 59 -5.96 3.83 4.63
C PRO A 59 -5.80 2.35 4.26
N GLY A 60 -4.69 1.99 3.61
CA GLY A 60 -4.36 0.59 3.31
C GLY A 60 -5.07 0.00 2.11
N GLY A 61 -5.18 -1.33 2.06
CA GLY A 61 -5.77 -2.08 0.96
C GLY A 61 -7.08 -2.75 1.35
N TYR A 62 -8.04 -2.78 0.42
CA TYR A 62 -9.36 -3.38 0.64
C TYR A 62 -9.81 -4.19 -0.57
N PRO A 63 -10.63 -5.25 -0.33
CA PRO A 63 -11.36 -5.89 -1.41
C PRO A 63 -12.43 -4.95 -1.95
N VAL A 64 -12.56 -4.94 -3.27
CA VAL A 64 -13.51 -4.09 -3.99
C VAL A 64 -14.16 -4.84 -5.14
N VAL A 65 -15.32 -4.36 -5.57
CA VAL A 65 -15.89 -4.63 -6.89
C VAL A 65 -15.65 -3.42 -7.77
N ILE A 66 -15.06 -3.65 -8.94
CA ILE A 66 -14.83 -2.64 -9.98
C ILE A 66 -15.82 -2.90 -11.12
N SER A 67 -16.64 -1.94 -11.50
CA SER A 67 -17.57 -2.04 -12.61
C SER A 67 -17.98 -0.65 -13.11
N ASP A 68 -18.16 -0.49 -14.42
CA ASP A 68 -18.69 0.71 -15.06
C ASP A 68 -18.10 2.03 -14.55
N GLY A 69 -16.79 2.08 -14.37
CA GLY A 69 -16.09 3.26 -13.86
C GLY A 69 -16.23 3.49 -12.36
N SER A 70 -16.86 2.59 -11.62
CA SER A 70 -17.01 2.67 -10.16
C SER A 70 -16.12 1.67 -9.44
N VAL A 71 -15.77 2.01 -8.20
CA VAL A 71 -15.04 1.13 -7.27
C VAL A 71 -15.79 1.11 -5.96
N GLU A 72 -16.39 -0.03 -5.62
CA GLU A 72 -17.16 -0.20 -4.40
C GLU A 72 -16.48 -1.20 -3.47
N LEU A 73 -16.56 -0.95 -2.14
CA LEU A 73 -16.02 -1.88 -1.16
C LEU A 73 -16.79 -3.21 -1.18
N ASP A 74 -16.06 -4.31 -1.11
CA ASP A 74 -16.59 -5.68 -1.09
C ASP A 74 -16.09 -6.41 0.17
N LEU A 75 -16.39 -5.82 1.34
CA LEU A 75 -16.02 -6.43 2.61
C LEU A 75 -16.87 -7.69 2.87
N PRO A 76 -16.31 -8.71 3.55
CA PRO A 76 -17.09 -9.83 4.03
C PRO A 76 -18.26 -9.39 4.95
N ASP A 77 -19.37 -10.09 4.93
CA ASP A 77 -20.57 -9.74 5.69
C ASP A 77 -20.36 -9.57 7.21
N ASN A 78 -19.32 -10.24 7.74
CA ASN A 78 -18.96 -10.19 9.16
C ASN A 78 -17.83 -9.19 9.46
N ALA A 79 -17.40 -8.38 8.49
CA ALA A 79 -16.34 -7.40 8.68
C ALA A 79 -16.95 -6.00 8.92
N ASP A 80 -16.51 -5.36 9.99
CA ASP A 80 -16.84 -3.97 10.26
C ASP A 80 -15.81 -3.05 9.58
N LEU A 81 -16.30 -2.03 8.86
CA LEU A 81 -15.43 -1.09 8.15
C LEU A 81 -14.56 -0.27 9.11
N LEU A 82 -15.10 0.14 10.25
CA LEU A 82 -14.33 0.95 11.20
C LEU A 82 -13.22 0.14 11.84
N GLU A 83 -13.50 -1.13 12.18
CA GLU A 83 -12.45 -2.05 12.67
C GLU A 83 -11.37 -2.28 11.61
N ALA A 84 -11.75 -2.44 10.34
CA ALA A 84 -10.81 -2.60 9.24
C ALA A 84 -9.93 -1.35 9.05
N VAL A 85 -10.51 -0.16 9.13
CA VAL A 85 -9.78 1.12 9.06
C VAL A 85 -8.81 1.26 10.23
N ASP A 86 -9.26 0.96 11.45
CA ASP A 86 -8.40 1.02 12.64
C ASP A 86 -7.22 0.05 12.55
N LEU A 87 -7.46 -1.16 12.04
CA LEU A 87 -6.39 -2.13 11.78
C LEU A 87 -5.37 -1.60 10.76
N GLN A 88 -5.82 -0.99 9.67
CA GLN A 88 -4.92 -0.42 8.66
C GLN A 88 -4.07 0.72 9.25
N TRP A 89 -4.65 1.57 10.09
CA TRP A 89 -3.87 2.60 10.80
C TRP A 89 -2.86 2.02 11.80
N GLN A 90 -3.21 0.93 12.49
CA GLN A 90 -2.25 0.24 13.35
C GLN A 90 -1.07 -0.33 12.55
N LEU A 91 -1.35 -0.94 11.38
CA LEU A 91 -0.31 -1.42 10.48
C LEU A 91 0.56 -0.29 9.94
N ALA A 92 -0.05 0.81 9.52
CA ALA A 92 0.68 2.00 9.06
C ALA A 92 1.63 2.55 10.14
N ARG A 93 1.22 2.56 11.41
CA ARG A 93 2.09 2.96 12.53
C ARG A 93 3.27 2.01 12.71
N ASN A 94 3.09 0.70 12.49
CA ASN A 94 4.21 -0.25 12.52
C ASN A 94 5.22 0.04 11.42
N ASP A 95 4.75 0.52 10.26
CA ASP A 95 5.59 0.95 9.14
C ASP A 95 6.15 2.38 9.30
N GLY A 96 5.85 3.03 10.43
CA GLY A 96 6.38 4.34 10.77
C GLY A 96 5.50 5.52 10.35
N VAL A 97 4.31 5.29 9.79
CA VAL A 97 3.35 6.34 9.43
C VAL A 97 2.35 6.54 10.56
N GLU A 98 2.36 7.70 11.19
CA GLU A 98 1.41 8.05 12.26
C GLU A 98 0.04 8.42 11.68
N LYS A 99 0.05 9.26 10.65
CA LYS A 99 -1.17 9.80 10.04
C LYS A 99 -0.87 10.39 8.66
N VAL A 100 -1.87 10.38 7.80
CA VAL A 100 -1.91 11.22 6.60
C VAL A 100 -3.01 12.27 6.81
N THR A 101 -2.69 13.55 6.62
CA THR A 101 -3.65 14.65 6.78
C THR A 101 -4.57 14.75 5.55
N GLU A 102 -5.63 15.55 5.65
CA GLU A 102 -6.54 15.79 4.53
C GLU A 102 -5.83 16.44 3.32
N GLU A 103 -4.77 17.23 3.58
CA GLU A 103 -3.94 17.84 2.54
C GLU A 103 -2.86 16.88 1.98
N GLY A 104 -2.88 15.62 2.37
CA GLY A 104 -1.93 14.60 1.90
C GLY A 104 -0.54 14.66 2.57
N THR A 105 -0.39 15.41 3.68
CA THR A 105 0.87 15.43 4.43
C THR A 105 1.02 14.17 5.29
N VAL A 106 2.14 13.45 5.12
CA VAL A 106 2.45 12.26 5.92
C VAL A 106 3.19 12.66 7.19
N LEU A 107 2.63 12.28 8.34
CA LEU A 107 3.25 12.42 9.65
C LEU A 107 3.87 11.08 10.05
N PHE A 108 5.08 11.12 10.60
CA PHE A 108 5.81 9.91 11.01
C PHE A 108 5.68 9.67 12.51
N THR A 109 5.70 8.40 12.91
CA THR A 109 5.76 8.02 14.32
C THR A 109 7.07 8.50 14.96
N ASP A 110 7.08 8.66 16.28
CA ASP A 110 8.30 9.06 16.99
C ASP A 110 9.40 8.01 16.85
N LYS A 111 9.04 6.73 16.76
CA LYS A 111 9.99 5.64 16.49
C LYS A 111 10.65 5.80 15.12
N ALA A 112 9.89 6.12 14.08
CA ALA A 112 10.44 6.36 12.75
C ALA A 112 11.35 7.59 12.74
N LYS A 113 10.92 8.70 13.36
CA LYS A 113 11.74 9.92 13.51
C LYS A 113 13.06 9.64 14.22
N GLN A 114 13.03 8.88 15.32
CA GLN A 114 14.25 8.52 16.07
C GLN A 114 15.21 7.69 15.21
N ALA A 115 14.69 6.74 14.42
CA ALA A 115 15.50 5.90 13.56
C ALA A 115 16.26 6.69 12.49
N VAL A 116 15.64 7.71 11.89
CA VAL A 116 16.23 8.49 10.80
C VAL A 116 17.00 9.74 11.27
N LYS A 117 16.81 10.16 12.52
CA LYS A 117 17.43 11.37 13.08
C LYS A 117 18.95 11.37 13.02
N SER A 118 19.56 10.21 13.19
CA SER A 118 21.02 10.04 13.12
C SER A 118 21.56 10.12 11.68
N ILE A 119 20.70 9.91 10.68
CA ILE A 119 21.02 10.04 9.27
C ILE A 119 20.96 11.53 8.89
N ASP A 120 19.77 12.11 9.02
CA ASP A 120 19.56 13.53 8.79
C ASP A 120 18.31 14.02 9.56
N PRO A 121 18.41 15.12 10.38
CA PRO A 121 17.28 15.67 11.09
C PRO A 121 16.09 16.09 10.20
N HIS A 122 16.32 16.52 8.96
CA HIS A 122 15.27 16.89 8.02
C HIS A 122 14.38 15.72 7.62
N LEU A 123 14.87 14.48 7.77
CA LEU A 123 14.05 13.29 7.53
C LEU A 123 12.96 13.08 8.60
N CYS A 124 13.09 13.75 9.75
CA CYS A 124 12.08 13.72 10.82
C CYS A 124 10.87 14.65 10.55
N GLU A 125 11.00 15.57 9.61
CA GLU A 125 9.93 16.51 9.27
C GLU A 125 8.77 15.79 8.57
N PRO A 126 7.54 16.31 8.62
CA PRO A 126 6.42 15.81 7.84
C PRO A 126 6.75 15.75 6.34
N LEU A 127 6.30 14.72 5.65
CA LEU A 127 6.46 14.61 4.21
C LEU A 127 5.26 15.24 3.51
N ILE A 128 5.50 16.38 2.88
CA ILE A 128 4.53 17.07 2.02
C ILE A 128 4.66 16.48 0.61
N PHE A 129 3.55 16.06 0.01
CA PHE A 129 3.56 15.36 -1.28
C PHE A 129 4.33 16.14 -2.36
N ASP A 130 4.08 17.42 -2.51
CA ASP A 130 4.76 18.24 -3.53
C ASP A 130 6.28 18.41 -3.29
N LYS A 131 6.76 18.06 -2.09
CA LYS A 131 8.17 18.16 -1.69
C LYS A 131 8.86 16.80 -1.53
N TRP A 132 8.27 15.73 -2.07
CA TRP A 132 8.83 14.39 -1.92
C TRP A 132 10.18 14.22 -2.63
N LEU A 133 10.36 14.84 -3.79
CA LEU A 133 11.56 14.68 -4.63
C LEU A 133 12.85 15.15 -3.96
N PRO A 134 12.94 16.37 -3.35
CA PRO A 134 14.13 16.79 -2.61
C PRO A 134 14.47 15.81 -1.48
N ARG A 135 13.47 15.31 -0.78
CA ARG A 135 13.67 14.34 0.30
C ARG A 135 14.17 12.99 -0.20
N TRP A 136 13.64 12.52 -1.32
CA TRP A 136 14.12 11.31 -1.97
C TRP A 136 15.57 11.45 -2.42
N LEU A 137 15.95 12.56 -3.05
CA LEU A 137 17.32 12.84 -3.44
C LEU A 137 18.28 12.89 -2.23
N LEU A 138 17.83 13.46 -1.12
CA LEU A 138 18.57 13.43 0.14
C LEU A 138 18.83 11.99 0.60
N LEU A 139 17.80 11.16 0.69
CA LEU A 139 17.93 9.74 1.05
C LEU A 139 18.89 9.00 0.12
N MET A 140 18.76 9.20 -1.19
CA MET A 140 19.61 8.58 -2.19
C MET A 140 21.09 8.94 -2.01
N SER A 141 21.38 10.18 -1.61
CA SER A 141 22.75 10.61 -1.34
C SER A 141 23.41 9.83 -0.19
N TYR A 142 22.63 9.47 0.84
CA TYR A 142 23.13 8.65 1.96
C TYR A 142 23.28 7.17 1.60
N MET A 143 22.46 6.66 0.70
CA MET A 143 22.51 5.26 0.29
C MET A 143 23.61 4.98 -0.74
N ASN A 144 24.42 5.98 -1.16
CA ASN A 144 25.38 5.87 -2.25
C ASN A 144 24.80 5.25 -3.53
N TRP A 145 23.51 5.42 -3.75
CA TRP A 145 22.85 4.90 -4.93
C TRP A 145 23.22 5.79 -6.11
N LYS A 146 24.08 5.29 -6.98
CA LYS A 146 24.34 5.93 -8.26
C LYS A 146 23.16 5.64 -9.19
N ALA A 147 22.41 6.67 -9.53
CA ALA A 147 21.38 6.59 -10.56
C ALA A 147 21.98 6.33 -11.93
#